data_39b59737125c05fa43e8af0ee7c10d53
#
_entry.id   39b59737125c05fa43e8af0ee7c10d53
#
_cell.length_a   1.000
_cell.length_b   1.000
_cell.length_c   1.000
_cell.angle_alpha   90.00
_cell.angle_beta   90.00
_cell.angle_gamma   90.00
#
_symmetry.space_group_name_H-M   'P 1'
#
loop_
_entity.id
_entity.type
_entity.pdbx_description
1 polymer ?
#
loop_
_entity_poly.entity_id
_entity_poly.type
_entity_poly.pdbx_seq_one_letter_code
_entity_poly.pdbx_strand_id
1 'polypeptide(L)'
;MSDAFTEHVVAFGKRQSLVGVLSRPTRPVPDAPAIVILNTGIVHRVGHHRMYVLMARQLAAAGHPVLRFDFSGIGDSSQRVDHLSPVNSCLADIAEVLDSLETHHRVKRVVLIGLCSGADHAVLYARRDPRVVGLVLINPTIPPTARYYYHYIAQRLLRLRNWISIATLRSGLLRRLMTHVRYGVLPQKQADTLTLDGLEYSPYLEQSYREAVRHGVKILGVFSALSPRATYRQQMHDAFRNVEFGNSLRLEFFPESDHLFTPGKERARLRAVIKDWLAGLSPT
;
A
#
# COMPACT_ATOMS: atom_id res chain seq x y z
N MET A 1 -27.65 -18.27 3.08
CA MET A 1 -26.46 -17.47 2.73
C MET A 1 -25.69 -18.31 1.72
N SER A 2 -25.50 -17.84 0.48
CA SER A 2 -24.85 -18.64 -0.56
C SER A 2 -23.40 -18.86 -0.18
N ASP A 3 -22.96 -20.13 -0.17
CA ASP A 3 -21.59 -20.55 0.10
C ASP A 3 -20.67 -20.14 -1.08
N ALA A 4 -20.52 -18.83 -1.31
CA ALA A 4 -19.70 -18.32 -2.40
C ALA A 4 -18.20 -18.52 -2.15
N PHE A 5 -17.80 -18.73 -0.93
CA PHE A 5 -16.41 -18.98 -0.51
C PHE A 5 -16.36 -19.68 0.85
N THR A 6 -15.20 -20.28 1.16
CA THR A 6 -14.85 -20.82 2.49
C THR A 6 -13.66 -20.07 3.05
N GLU A 7 -13.52 -20.00 4.38
CA GLU A 7 -12.35 -19.40 5.05
C GLU A 7 -11.67 -20.46 5.93
N HIS A 8 -10.35 -20.60 5.78
CA HIS A 8 -9.54 -21.52 6.56
C HIS A 8 -8.34 -20.78 7.15
N VAL A 9 -8.07 -21.01 8.43
CA VAL A 9 -6.80 -20.60 9.04
C VAL A 9 -5.71 -21.48 8.46
N VAL A 10 -4.61 -20.85 8.06
CA VAL A 10 -3.43 -21.53 7.50
C VAL A 10 -2.18 -21.09 8.24
N ALA A 11 -1.31 -22.03 8.52
CA ALA A 11 0.04 -21.78 9.00
C ALA A 11 1.02 -22.17 7.89
N PHE A 12 2.05 -21.37 7.67
CA PHE A 12 3.01 -21.56 6.60
C PHE A 12 4.36 -20.91 6.95
N GLY A 13 5.30 -20.93 5.99
CA GLY A 13 6.65 -20.47 6.22
C GLY A 13 7.50 -21.48 6.99
N LYS A 14 8.74 -21.11 7.28
CA LYS A 14 9.65 -21.95 8.03
C LYS A 14 9.09 -22.24 9.41
N ARG A 15 8.97 -23.52 9.77
CA ARG A 15 8.39 -24.00 11.04
C ARG A 15 6.95 -23.54 11.28
N GLN A 16 6.19 -23.25 10.22
CA GLN A 16 4.80 -22.77 10.31
C GLN A 16 4.68 -21.49 11.18
N SER A 17 5.66 -20.60 11.06
CA SER A 17 5.77 -19.40 11.88
C SER A 17 4.84 -18.27 11.45
N LEU A 18 4.31 -18.33 10.22
CA LEU A 18 3.39 -17.33 9.67
C LEU A 18 1.96 -17.84 9.73
N VAL A 19 1.05 -16.99 10.17
CA VAL A 19 -0.38 -17.30 10.31
C VAL A 19 -1.21 -16.41 9.40
N GLY A 20 -2.14 -17.03 8.67
CA GLY A 20 -3.04 -16.33 7.77
C GLY A 20 -4.44 -16.93 7.73
N VAL A 21 -5.30 -16.29 6.95
CA VAL A 21 -6.63 -16.80 6.60
C VAL A 21 -6.77 -16.81 5.09
N LEU A 22 -6.95 -18.00 4.55
CA LEU A 22 -7.19 -18.23 3.13
C LEU A 22 -8.69 -18.28 2.88
N SER A 23 -9.20 -17.31 2.11
CA SER A 23 -10.57 -17.28 1.61
C SER A 23 -10.57 -17.91 0.22
N ARG A 24 -11.21 -19.08 0.07
CA ARG A 24 -11.24 -19.87 -1.19
C ARG A 24 -12.62 -19.72 -1.84
N PRO A 25 -12.69 -19.30 -3.12
CA PRO A 25 -13.96 -19.28 -3.85
C PRO A 25 -14.49 -20.70 -4.05
N THR A 26 -15.80 -20.89 -3.97
CA THR A 26 -16.45 -22.15 -4.33
C THR A 26 -16.52 -22.32 -5.85
N ARG A 27 -16.52 -21.20 -6.59
CA ARG A 27 -16.47 -21.16 -8.04
C ARG A 27 -15.29 -20.25 -8.46
N PRO A 28 -14.08 -20.80 -8.57
CA PRO A 28 -12.93 -20.02 -8.99
C PRO A 28 -13.08 -19.59 -10.46
N VAL A 29 -12.66 -18.35 -10.75
CA VAL A 29 -12.48 -17.91 -12.13
C VAL A 29 -11.22 -18.56 -12.70
N PRO A 30 -11.29 -19.21 -13.88
CA PRO A 30 -10.11 -19.79 -14.51
C PRO A 30 -8.99 -18.76 -14.66
N ASP A 31 -7.75 -19.16 -14.38
CA ASP A 31 -6.54 -18.32 -14.48
C ASP A 31 -6.57 -16.98 -13.70
N ALA A 32 -7.57 -16.80 -12.84
CA ALA A 32 -7.60 -15.62 -11.98
C ALA A 32 -6.37 -15.61 -11.04
N PRO A 33 -5.69 -14.48 -10.89
CA PRO A 33 -4.59 -14.38 -9.93
C PRO A 33 -5.10 -14.57 -8.51
N ALA A 34 -4.31 -15.23 -7.67
CA ALA A 34 -4.53 -15.19 -6.24
C ALA A 34 -4.18 -13.80 -5.70
N ILE A 35 -4.82 -13.42 -4.61
CA ILE A 35 -4.65 -12.11 -4.00
C ILE A 35 -3.99 -12.30 -2.64
N VAL A 36 -2.91 -11.57 -2.38
CA VAL A 36 -2.25 -11.54 -1.07
C VAL A 36 -2.35 -10.13 -0.50
N ILE A 37 -2.99 -10.01 0.67
CA ILE A 37 -3.17 -8.74 1.37
C ILE A 37 -2.10 -8.61 2.44
N LEU A 38 -1.30 -7.55 2.34
CA LEU A 38 -0.17 -7.25 3.21
C LEU A 38 -0.57 -6.36 4.39
N ASN A 39 0.05 -6.56 5.55
CA ASN A 39 -0.17 -5.73 6.73
C ASN A 39 0.20 -4.25 6.49
N THR A 40 -0.43 -3.38 7.26
CA THR A 40 -0.12 -1.95 7.34
C THR A 40 0.55 -1.66 8.67
N GLY A 41 1.82 -1.31 8.67
CA GLY A 41 2.58 -1.12 9.91
C GLY A 41 2.42 -2.32 10.85
N ILE A 42 2.01 -2.07 12.09
CA ILE A 42 1.81 -3.11 13.11
C ILE A 42 0.37 -3.66 13.15
N VAL A 43 -0.48 -3.30 12.18
CA VAL A 43 -1.88 -3.72 12.16
C VAL A 43 -1.97 -5.15 11.60
N HIS A 44 -2.60 -6.03 12.37
CA HIS A 44 -2.75 -7.43 11.96
C HIS A 44 -3.70 -7.62 10.75
N ARG A 45 -3.78 -8.83 10.21
CA ARG A 45 -4.49 -9.26 8.98
C ARG A 45 -5.98 -8.92 8.88
N VAL A 46 -6.60 -8.38 9.93
CA VAL A 46 -8.00 -7.91 9.89
C VAL A 46 -8.11 -6.53 9.22
N GLY A 47 -7.06 -5.71 9.40
CA GLY A 47 -7.00 -4.34 8.90
C GLY A 47 -7.91 -3.38 9.67
N HIS A 48 -7.73 -2.09 9.43
CA HIS A 48 -8.58 -1.04 10.03
C HIS A 48 -10.05 -1.27 9.65
N HIS A 49 -10.95 -1.14 10.64
CA HIS A 49 -12.39 -1.33 10.43
C HIS A 49 -12.76 -2.65 9.71
N ARG A 50 -12.00 -3.71 9.92
CA ARG A 50 -12.16 -5.01 9.24
C ARG A 50 -12.03 -4.92 7.70
N MET A 51 -11.34 -3.90 7.20
CA MET A 51 -11.25 -3.62 5.76
C MET A 51 -10.71 -4.81 4.98
N TYR A 52 -9.65 -5.46 5.47
CA TYR A 52 -9.05 -6.61 4.80
C TYR A 52 -9.93 -7.85 4.82
N VAL A 53 -10.69 -8.05 5.91
CA VAL A 53 -11.67 -9.15 5.99
C VAL A 53 -12.78 -8.97 4.95
N LEU A 54 -13.38 -7.76 4.91
CA LEU A 54 -14.46 -7.47 3.96
C LEU A 54 -13.98 -7.51 2.51
N MET A 55 -12.76 -7.04 2.26
CA MET A 55 -12.13 -7.11 0.94
C MET A 55 -11.88 -8.55 0.52
N ALA A 56 -11.26 -9.37 1.37
CA ALA A 56 -10.97 -10.77 1.09
C ALA A 56 -12.25 -11.56 0.76
N ARG A 57 -13.31 -11.38 1.54
CA ARG A 57 -14.60 -12.05 1.32
C ARG A 57 -15.26 -11.63 0.03
N GLN A 58 -15.23 -10.33 -0.30
CA GLN A 58 -15.81 -9.83 -1.55
C GLN A 58 -15.04 -10.33 -2.78
N LEU A 59 -13.72 -10.37 -2.72
CA LEU A 59 -12.86 -10.84 -3.82
C LEU A 59 -12.91 -12.36 -3.96
N ALA A 60 -13.02 -13.11 -2.84
CA ALA A 60 -13.25 -14.54 -2.88
C ALA A 60 -14.62 -14.88 -3.49
N ALA A 61 -15.67 -14.15 -3.13
CA ALA A 61 -16.98 -14.29 -3.75
C ALA A 61 -16.97 -13.92 -5.26
N ALA A 62 -15.99 -13.12 -5.71
CA ALA A 62 -15.77 -12.80 -7.12
C ALA A 62 -14.89 -13.82 -7.86
N GLY A 63 -14.46 -14.91 -7.20
CA GLY A 63 -13.75 -16.03 -7.82
C GLY A 63 -12.24 -16.02 -7.65
N HIS A 64 -11.67 -15.12 -6.86
CA HIS A 64 -10.24 -15.07 -6.57
C HIS A 64 -9.90 -15.78 -5.26
N PRO A 65 -8.90 -16.66 -5.18
CA PRO A 65 -8.31 -17.07 -3.91
C PRO A 65 -7.66 -15.86 -3.23
N VAL A 66 -7.96 -15.63 -1.92
CA VAL A 66 -7.43 -14.47 -1.21
C VAL A 66 -6.78 -14.91 0.09
N LEU A 67 -5.51 -14.60 0.26
CA LEU A 67 -4.78 -14.79 1.50
C LEU A 67 -4.54 -13.44 2.18
N ARG A 68 -4.93 -13.32 3.43
CA ARG A 68 -4.53 -12.26 4.35
C ARG A 68 -3.75 -12.89 5.48
N PHE A 69 -2.56 -12.41 5.77
CA PHE A 69 -1.68 -13.01 6.77
C PHE A 69 -1.02 -11.94 7.64
N ASP A 70 -0.40 -12.36 8.70
CA ASP A 70 0.39 -11.49 9.55
C ASP A 70 1.87 -11.66 9.24
N PHE A 71 2.58 -10.55 9.06
CA PHE A 71 4.03 -10.57 9.00
C PHE A 71 4.65 -11.08 10.30
N SER A 72 5.85 -11.58 10.25
CA SER A 72 6.61 -12.05 11.42
C SER A 72 6.63 -11.02 12.55
N GLY A 73 6.25 -11.47 13.75
CA GLY A 73 6.15 -10.62 14.94
C GLY A 73 4.91 -9.73 15.01
N ILE A 74 3.95 -9.90 14.10
CA ILE A 74 2.66 -9.20 14.10
C ILE A 74 1.54 -10.22 14.29
N GLY A 75 0.49 -9.83 15.01
CA GLY A 75 -0.70 -10.65 15.23
C GLY A 75 -0.38 -12.03 15.81
N ASP A 76 -0.74 -13.08 15.07
CA ASP A 76 -0.53 -14.46 15.49
C ASP A 76 0.75 -15.09 14.89
N SER A 77 1.49 -14.36 14.07
CA SER A 77 2.75 -14.84 13.48
C SER A 77 3.92 -14.71 14.46
N SER A 78 4.74 -15.75 14.53
CA SER A 78 5.94 -15.76 15.37
C SER A 78 7.00 -14.80 14.87
N GLN A 79 7.82 -14.29 15.78
CA GLN A 79 8.96 -13.45 15.42
C GLN A 79 10.04 -14.27 14.70
N ARG A 80 10.68 -13.68 13.70
CA ARG A 80 11.85 -14.26 13.01
C ARG A 80 13.06 -14.27 13.93
N VAL A 81 13.93 -15.24 13.72
CA VAL A 81 15.18 -15.41 14.49
C VAL A 81 16.44 -15.17 13.64
N ASP A 82 16.28 -14.79 12.37
CA ASP A 82 17.36 -14.65 11.39
C ASP A 82 17.96 -13.23 11.33
N HIS A 83 17.57 -12.34 12.25
CA HIS A 83 18.10 -10.97 12.41
C HIS A 83 18.04 -10.11 11.14
N LEU A 84 17.10 -10.40 10.23
CA LEU A 84 16.86 -9.54 9.08
C LEU A 84 16.37 -8.16 9.53
N SER A 85 16.70 -7.12 8.76
CA SER A 85 16.11 -5.80 8.96
C SER A 85 14.59 -5.86 8.78
N PRO A 86 13.81 -4.96 9.39
CA PRO A 86 12.34 -5.01 9.32
C PRO A 86 11.78 -5.14 7.92
N VAL A 87 12.34 -4.41 6.95
CA VAL A 87 11.89 -4.49 5.55
C VAL A 87 12.26 -5.83 4.93
N ASN A 88 13.50 -6.28 5.09
CA ASN A 88 13.94 -7.57 4.55
C ASN A 88 13.17 -8.73 5.17
N SER A 89 12.79 -8.64 6.45
CA SER A 89 11.89 -9.58 7.11
C SER A 89 10.54 -9.65 6.38
N CYS A 90 9.90 -8.51 6.12
CA CYS A 90 8.63 -8.47 5.38
C CYS A 90 8.77 -9.06 3.95
N LEU A 91 9.87 -8.74 3.25
CA LEU A 91 10.11 -9.28 1.90
C LEU A 91 10.34 -10.80 1.92
N ALA A 92 11.03 -11.32 2.93
CA ALA A 92 11.21 -12.75 3.12
C ALA A 92 9.87 -13.46 3.45
N ASP A 93 9.04 -12.84 4.29
CA ASP A 93 7.72 -13.37 4.60
C ASP A 93 6.82 -13.43 3.36
N ILE A 94 6.86 -12.41 2.48
CA ILE A 94 6.11 -12.42 1.22
C ILE A 94 6.61 -13.58 0.33
N ALA A 95 7.92 -13.81 0.24
CA ALA A 95 8.47 -14.94 -0.51
C ALA A 95 7.94 -16.28 0.02
N GLU A 96 8.01 -16.49 1.33
CA GLU A 96 7.51 -17.72 1.98
C GLU A 96 6.00 -17.92 1.75
N VAL A 97 5.22 -16.83 1.71
CA VAL A 97 3.77 -16.87 1.36
C VAL A 97 3.57 -17.34 -0.08
N LEU A 98 4.28 -16.74 -1.04
CA LEU A 98 4.11 -17.06 -2.46
C LEU A 98 4.58 -18.48 -2.75
N ASP A 99 5.67 -18.94 -2.14
CA ASP A 99 6.17 -20.31 -2.26
C ASP A 99 5.15 -21.33 -1.69
N SER A 100 4.53 -21.00 -0.56
CA SER A 100 3.47 -21.83 0.01
C SER A 100 2.24 -21.90 -0.88
N LEU A 101 1.80 -20.77 -1.44
CA LEU A 101 0.66 -20.72 -2.38
C LEU A 101 0.94 -21.52 -3.66
N GLU A 102 2.15 -21.44 -4.20
CA GLU A 102 2.55 -22.21 -5.37
C GLU A 102 2.57 -23.70 -5.06
N THR A 103 3.24 -24.10 -3.98
CA THR A 103 3.44 -25.50 -3.62
C THR A 103 2.13 -26.21 -3.25
N HIS A 104 1.30 -25.59 -2.41
CA HIS A 104 0.11 -26.23 -1.85
C HIS A 104 -1.18 -25.93 -2.62
N HIS A 105 -1.20 -24.84 -3.40
CA HIS A 105 -2.41 -24.38 -4.09
C HIS A 105 -2.21 -24.20 -5.60
N ARG A 106 -1.02 -24.49 -6.14
CA ARG A 106 -0.65 -24.36 -7.55
C ARG A 106 -0.86 -22.95 -8.12
N VAL A 107 -0.74 -21.94 -7.27
CA VAL A 107 -0.88 -20.52 -7.64
C VAL A 107 0.37 -20.09 -8.40
N LYS A 108 0.20 -19.61 -9.63
CA LYS A 108 1.28 -19.11 -10.50
C LYS A 108 1.24 -17.60 -10.71
N ARG A 109 0.11 -16.97 -10.42
CA ARG A 109 -0.12 -15.53 -10.64
C ARG A 109 -0.68 -14.92 -9.37
N VAL A 110 -0.06 -13.83 -8.92
CA VAL A 110 -0.42 -13.18 -7.66
C VAL A 110 -0.59 -11.67 -7.85
N VAL A 111 -1.59 -11.12 -7.21
CA VAL A 111 -1.75 -9.68 -7.00
C VAL A 111 -1.48 -9.36 -5.54
N LEU A 112 -0.56 -8.44 -5.27
CA LEU A 112 -0.30 -7.94 -3.92
C LEU A 112 -1.14 -6.71 -3.67
N ILE A 113 -1.83 -6.67 -2.52
CA ILE A 113 -2.60 -5.50 -2.06
C ILE A 113 -2.00 -5.00 -0.77
N GLY A 114 -1.66 -3.73 -0.69
CA GLY A 114 -1.14 -3.10 0.52
C GLY A 114 -1.65 -1.69 0.72
N LEU A 115 -1.77 -1.29 1.99
CA LEU A 115 -2.02 0.08 2.42
C LEU A 115 -0.75 0.62 3.10
N CYS A 116 -0.35 1.86 2.81
CA CYS A 116 0.79 2.53 3.45
C CYS A 116 2.09 1.70 3.31
N SER A 117 2.74 1.30 4.41
CA SER A 117 3.94 0.45 4.37
C SER A 117 3.72 -0.90 3.68
N GLY A 118 2.51 -1.47 3.78
CA GLY A 118 2.19 -2.69 3.02
C GLY A 118 2.21 -2.47 1.50
N ALA A 119 1.82 -1.29 1.03
CA ALA A 119 1.94 -0.92 -0.37
C ALA A 119 3.41 -0.78 -0.80
N ASP A 120 4.23 -0.19 0.06
CA ASP A 120 5.66 -0.04 -0.19
C ASP A 120 6.36 -1.41 -0.25
N HIS A 121 6.05 -2.32 0.68
CA HIS A 121 6.57 -3.70 0.64
C HIS A 121 6.15 -4.45 -0.63
N ALA A 122 4.90 -4.24 -1.10
CA ALA A 122 4.43 -4.83 -2.35
C ALA A 122 5.27 -4.39 -3.55
N VAL A 123 5.58 -3.10 -3.66
CA VAL A 123 6.43 -2.54 -4.73
C VAL A 123 7.85 -3.09 -4.64
N LEU A 124 8.43 -3.07 -3.43
CA LEU A 124 9.80 -3.55 -3.20
C LEU A 124 9.96 -5.04 -3.52
N TYR A 125 8.91 -5.83 -3.31
CA TYR A 125 8.93 -7.26 -3.58
C TYR A 125 8.69 -7.59 -5.07
N ALA A 126 7.75 -6.90 -5.73
CA ALA A 126 7.28 -7.24 -7.07
C ALA A 126 8.39 -7.32 -8.14
N ARG A 127 9.46 -6.54 -7.98
CA ARG A 127 10.60 -6.59 -8.91
C ARG A 127 11.37 -7.90 -8.88
N ARG A 128 11.23 -8.70 -7.82
CA ARG A 128 12.04 -9.90 -7.55
C ARG A 128 11.36 -11.20 -7.97
N ASP A 129 10.04 -11.15 -8.23
CA ASP A 129 9.25 -12.36 -8.36
C ASP A 129 8.27 -12.27 -9.55
N PRO A 130 8.50 -13.08 -10.62
CA PRO A 130 7.67 -13.04 -11.82
C PRO A 130 6.25 -13.53 -11.60
N ARG A 131 5.94 -14.17 -10.48
CA ARG A 131 4.57 -14.56 -10.10
C ARG A 131 3.69 -13.35 -9.81
N VAL A 132 4.29 -12.20 -9.45
CA VAL A 132 3.54 -10.96 -9.19
C VAL A 132 3.16 -10.31 -10.50
N VAL A 133 1.87 -10.39 -10.84
CA VAL A 133 1.32 -9.82 -12.08
C VAL A 133 0.61 -8.49 -11.87
N GLY A 134 0.33 -8.12 -10.62
CA GLY A 134 -0.35 -6.87 -10.31
C GLY A 134 -0.13 -6.39 -8.88
N LEU A 135 -0.28 -5.07 -8.70
CA LEU A 135 -0.15 -4.36 -7.44
C LEU A 135 -1.37 -3.46 -7.21
N VAL A 136 -1.96 -3.53 -6.04
CA VAL A 136 -2.93 -2.55 -5.55
C VAL A 136 -2.29 -1.78 -4.40
N LEU A 137 -1.93 -0.53 -4.67
CA LEU A 137 -1.16 0.32 -3.78
C LEU A 137 -2.08 1.41 -3.21
N ILE A 138 -2.47 1.26 -1.95
CA ILE A 138 -3.37 2.19 -1.28
C ILE A 138 -2.53 3.13 -0.42
N ASN A 139 -2.53 4.42 -0.76
CA ASN A 139 -1.73 5.45 -0.09
C ASN A 139 -0.24 5.05 0.07
N PRO A 140 0.46 4.59 -0.99
CA PRO A 140 1.88 4.28 -0.92
C PRO A 140 2.70 5.52 -0.58
N THR A 141 3.96 5.32 -0.22
CA THR A 141 4.90 6.42 -0.04
C THR A 141 5.23 7.04 -1.39
N ILE A 142 5.01 8.36 -1.50
CA ILE A 142 5.40 9.16 -2.67
C ILE A 142 6.28 10.30 -2.19
N PRO A 143 7.46 10.49 -2.80
CA PRO A 143 8.31 11.65 -2.53
C PRO A 143 7.56 12.96 -2.75
N PRO A 144 7.73 13.97 -1.89
CA PRO A 144 7.11 15.26 -2.08
C PRO A 144 7.71 15.96 -3.31
N THR A 145 6.86 16.46 -4.19
CA THR A 145 7.23 17.25 -5.36
C THR A 145 7.11 18.76 -5.07
N ALA A 146 7.68 19.62 -5.93
CA ALA A 146 7.47 21.05 -5.80
C ALA A 146 5.96 21.41 -5.88
N ARG A 147 5.21 20.73 -6.75
CA ARG A 147 3.76 20.86 -6.90
C ARG A 147 3.00 20.39 -5.65
N TYR A 148 3.49 19.36 -4.95
CA TYR A 148 2.95 18.94 -3.66
C TYR A 148 2.98 20.08 -2.65
N TYR A 149 4.12 20.78 -2.50
CA TYR A 149 4.23 21.92 -1.59
C TYR A 149 3.30 23.08 -1.97
N TYR A 150 3.17 23.35 -3.27
CA TYR A 150 2.22 24.37 -3.75
C TYR A 150 0.78 24.03 -3.34
N HIS A 151 0.30 22.81 -3.62
CA HIS A 151 -1.05 22.37 -3.24
C HIS A 151 -1.23 22.33 -1.72
N TYR A 152 -0.24 21.88 -1.00
CA TYR A 152 -0.26 21.84 0.47
C TYR A 152 -0.41 23.24 1.08
N ILE A 153 0.35 24.20 0.59
CA ILE A 153 0.26 25.61 1.04
C ILE A 153 -1.07 26.22 0.63
N ALA A 154 -1.51 26.04 -0.63
CA ALA A 154 -2.78 26.57 -1.12
C ALA A 154 -3.97 26.05 -0.30
N GLN A 155 -4.03 24.74 -0.01
CA GLN A 155 -5.07 24.17 0.84
C GLN A 155 -5.07 24.75 2.27
N ARG A 156 -3.89 25.05 2.82
CA ARG A 156 -3.78 25.68 4.15
C ARG A 156 -4.23 27.14 4.14
N LEU A 157 -3.93 27.88 3.08
CA LEU A 157 -4.36 29.26 2.92
C LEU A 157 -5.88 29.37 2.72
N LEU A 158 -6.52 28.41 2.07
CA LEU A 158 -7.96 28.39 1.85
C LEU A 158 -8.79 28.08 3.12
N ARG A 159 -8.18 27.58 4.20
CA ARG A 159 -8.89 27.31 5.46
C ARG A 159 -8.94 28.54 6.34
N LEU A 160 -10.11 29.17 6.44
CA LEU A 160 -10.38 30.34 7.33
C LEU A 160 -9.83 30.17 8.76
N ARG A 161 -9.92 28.96 9.31
CA ARG A 161 -9.41 28.61 10.64
C ARG A 161 -7.89 28.83 10.77
N ASN A 162 -7.13 28.71 9.69
CA ASN A 162 -5.70 28.98 9.68
C ASN A 162 -5.41 30.48 9.73
N TRP A 163 -6.25 31.31 9.09
CA TRP A 163 -6.13 32.75 9.14
C TRP A 163 -6.40 33.31 10.54
N ILE A 164 -7.38 32.77 11.26
CA ILE A 164 -7.64 33.11 12.66
C ILE A 164 -6.42 32.75 13.52
N SER A 165 -5.79 31.59 13.28
CA SER A 165 -4.57 31.16 13.98
C SER A 165 -3.35 32.05 13.67
N ILE A 166 -3.26 32.58 12.45
CA ILE A 166 -2.21 33.56 12.05
C ILE A 166 -2.48 34.91 12.68
N ALA A 167 -3.73 35.41 12.62
CA ALA A 167 -4.14 36.72 13.17
C ALA A 167 -4.01 36.75 14.69
N THR A 168 -4.20 35.65 15.39
CA THR A 168 -4.08 35.56 16.85
C THR A 168 -2.65 35.28 17.34
N LEU A 169 -1.62 35.31 16.46
CA LEU A 169 -0.22 34.99 16.78
C LEU A 169 0.00 33.61 17.44
N ARG A 170 -1.04 32.77 17.45
CA ARG A 170 -0.99 31.39 17.99
C ARG A 170 -0.45 30.38 16.99
N SER A 171 -0.11 30.77 15.77
CA SER A 171 0.42 29.85 14.78
C SER A 171 1.87 29.48 15.09
N GLY A 172 2.14 28.23 15.31
CA GLY A 172 3.50 27.69 15.43
C GLY A 172 4.38 27.99 14.20
N LEU A 173 3.78 28.44 13.09
CA LEU A 173 4.45 28.89 11.87
C LEU A 173 5.14 30.24 12.07
N LEU A 174 4.45 31.21 12.65
CA LEU A 174 5.06 32.53 12.96
C LEU A 174 6.20 32.38 13.98
N ARG A 175 6.00 31.55 14.98
CA ARG A 175 7.02 31.22 15.98
C ARG A 175 8.23 30.52 15.34
N ARG A 176 8.02 29.62 14.39
CA ARG A 176 9.09 28.97 13.61
C ARG A 176 9.77 29.95 12.64
N LEU A 177 9.02 30.85 11.96
CA LEU A 177 9.60 31.89 11.11
C LEU A 177 10.46 32.87 11.93
N MET A 178 9.98 33.30 13.08
CA MET A 178 10.75 34.21 13.97
C MET A 178 12.01 33.53 14.53
N THR A 179 11.94 32.25 14.88
CA THR A 179 13.14 31.53 15.30
C THR A 179 14.11 31.34 14.13
N HIS A 180 13.65 31.15 12.91
CA HIS A 180 14.49 31.04 11.71
C HIS A 180 15.19 32.35 11.35
N VAL A 181 14.46 33.46 11.41
CA VAL A 181 15.02 34.80 11.16
C VAL A 181 16.02 35.20 12.26
N ARG A 182 15.78 34.76 13.50
CA ARG A 182 16.62 35.15 14.66
C ARG A 182 17.90 34.30 14.80
N TYR A 183 17.91 33.07 14.29
CA TYR A 183 19.04 32.14 14.45
C TYR A 183 19.72 31.74 13.15
N GLY A 184 19.31 32.29 11.99
CA GLY A 184 19.95 32.01 10.69
C GLY A 184 19.98 30.53 10.27
N VAL A 185 19.22 29.69 11.00
CA VAL A 185 19.14 28.26 10.71
C VAL A 185 18.01 28.08 9.73
N LEU A 186 18.33 27.93 8.45
CA LEU A 186 17.40 27.30 7.51
C LEU A 186 16.92 25.99 8.15
N PRO A 187 15.62 25.66 8.07
CA PRO A 187 15.18 24.33 8.49
C PRO A 187 16.01 23.36 7.69
N GLN A 188 17.01 22.79 8.33
CA GLN A 188 17.57 21.56 7.84
C GLN A 188 16.36 20.66 7.75
N LYS A 189 15.87 20.46 6.50
CA LYS A 189 14.92 19.41 6.23
C LYS A 189 15.47 18.17 6.95
N GLN A 190 14.94 17.86 8.11
CA GLN A 190 14.59 16.50 8.35
C GLN A 190 13.45 16.21 7.34
N ALA A 191 13.80 16.19 6.03
CA ALA A 191 13.25 15.16 5.22
C ALA A 191 13.52 13.92 6.06
N ASP A 192 12.44 13.32 6.60
CA ASP A 192 12.46 11.93 6.91
C ASP A 192 12.89 11.27 5.59
N THR A 193 14.17 11.21 5.36
CA THR A 193 14.81 10.33 4.41
C THR A 193 14.51 8.99 5.00
N LEU A 194 13.34 8.45 4.62
CA LEU A 194 13.02 7.08 4.89
C LEU A 194 14.20 6.30 4.31
N THR A 195 15.06 5.83 5.18
CA THR A 195 16.22 5.02 4.81
C THR A 195 15.79 3.57 4.89
N LEU A 196 16.02 2.85 3.82
CA LEU A 196 15.96 1.41 3.78
C LEU A 196 17.39 0.91 3.94
N ASP A 197 17.72 0.31 5.07
CA ASP A 197 19.08 -0.20 5.36
C ASP A 197 20.19 0.84 5.11
N GLY A 198 19.92 2.13 5.42
CA GLY A 198 20.86 3.23 5.23
C GLY A 198 20.89 3.84 3.82
N LEU A 199 20.08 3.33 2.88
CA LEU A 199 19.92 3.89 1.54
C LEU A 199 18.75 4.88 1.47
N GLU A 200 18.85 5.91 0.65
CA GLU A 200 17.73 6.80 0.39
C GLU A 200 16.56 5.99 -0.21
N TYR A 201 15.40 6.03 0.48
CA TYR A 201 14.23 5.24 0.12
C TYR A 201 13.62 5.60 -1.23
N SER A 202 13.71 6.88 -1.62
CA SER A 202 13.10 7.38 -2.85
C SER A 202 13.70 6.81 -4.14
N PRO A 203 15.04 6.82 -4.36
CA PRO A 203 15.65 6.19 -5.53
C PRO A 203 15.38 4.69 -5.61
N TYR A 204 15.33 4.02 -4.45
CA TYR A 204 15.08 2.58 -4.37
C TYR A 204 13.64 2.23 -4.78
N LEU A 205 12.65 3.04 -4.37
CA LEU A 205 11.27 2.90 -4.82
C LEU A 205 11.14 3.14 -6.33
N GLU A 206 11.77 4.20 -6.85
CA GLU A 206 11.73 4.50 -8.29
C GLU A 206 12.28 3.34 -9.12
N GLN A 207 13.42 2.77 -8.70
CA GLN A 207 13.98 1.59 -9.34
C GLN A 207 13.01 0.40 -9.28
N SER A 208 12.37 0.16 -8.13
CA SER A 208 11.43 -0.94 -7.95
C SER A 208 10.19 -0.80 -8.83
N TYR A 209 9.63 0.42 -8.97
CA TYR A 209 8.56 0.69 -9.92
C TYR A 209 8.99 0.44 -11.36
N ARG A 210 10.18 0.91 -11.75
CA ARG A 210 10.71 0.73 -13.10
C ARG A 210 10.87 -0.75 -13.45
N GLU A 211 11.44 -1.54 -12.54
CA GLU A 211 11.63 -2.98 -12.73
C GLU A 211 10.28 -3.72 -12.78
N ALA A 212 9.35 -3.42 -11.88
CA ALA A 212 8.02 -4.01 -11.89
C ALA A 212 7.27 -3.75 -13.21
N VAL A 213 7.31 -2.50 -13.71
CA VAL A 213 6.69 -2.14 -15.00
C VAL A 213 7.35 -2.87 -16.17
N ARG A 214 8.68 -3.00 -16.17
CA ARG A 214 9.42 -3.77 -17.20
C ARG A 214 9.04 -5.25 -17.22
N HIS A 215 8.70 -5.81 -16.07
CA HIS A 215 8.20 -7.19 -15.95
C HIS A 215 6.70 -7.31 -16.30
N GLY A 216 6.06 -6.25 -16.77
CA GLY A 216 4.65 -6.25 -17.17
C GLY A 216 3.66 -6.19 -16.02
N VAL A 217 4.10 -5.90 -14.79
CA VAL A 217 3.23 -5.78 -13.62
C VAL A 217 2.26 -4.62 -13.80
N LYS A 218 0.96 -4.89 -13.63
CA LYS A 218 -0.08 -3.85 -13.66
C LYS A 218 -0.27 -3.25 -12.28
N ILE A 219 -0.48 -1.93 -12.21
CA ILE A 219 -0.52 -1.18 -10.96
C ILE A 219 -1.82 -0.39 -10.86
N LEU A 220 -2.55 -0.58 -9.77
CA LEU A 220 -3.62 0.29 -9.33
C LEU A 220 -3.12 1.15 -8.16
N GLY A 221 -2.87 2.43 -8.41
CA GLY A 221 -2.54 3.41 -7.38
C GLY A 221 -3.81 4.09 -6.85
N VAL A 222 -4.04 3.98 -5.55
CA VAL A 222 -5.22 4.55 -4.88
C VAL A 222 -4.76 5.61 -3.87
N PHE A 223 -5.29 6.82 -4.00
CA PHE A 223 -4.91 7.95 -3.15
C PHE A 223 -6.11 8.61 -2.50
N SER A 224 -5.98 8.96 -1.22
CA SER A 224 -6.97 9.70 -0.46
C SER A 224 -6.52 11.14 -0.24
N ALA A 225 -7.41 12.12 -0.51
CA ALA A 225 -7.08 13.55 -0.43
C ALA A 225 -6.79 14.04 0.99
N LEU A 226 -7.38 13.41 2.01
CA LEU A 226 -7.16 13.77 3.40
C LEU A 226 -5.93 13.08 4.00
N SER A 227 -5.17 12.34 3.18
CA SER A 227 -3.86 11.80 3.55
C SER A 227 -2.79 12.90 3.41
N PRO A 228 -1.88 13.04 4.39
CA PRO A 228 -0.78 14.00 4.28
C PRO A 228 0.24 13.66 3.19
N ARG A 229 0.13 12.49 2.58
CA ARG A 229 1.10 11.98 1.58
C ARG A 229 0.73 12.26 0.13
N ALA A 230 -0.56 12.47 -0.17
CA ALA A 230 -1.03 12.74 -1.51
C ALA A 230 -1.93 13.97 -1.52
N THR A 231 -1.59 14.99 -2.29
CA THR A 231 -2.35 16.24 -2.38
C THR A 231 -3.03 16.43 -3.72
N TYR A 232 -2.63 15.68 -4.75
CA TYR A 232 -3.21 15.77 -6.10
C TYR A 232 -3.03 14.46 -6.89
N ARG A 233 -3.93 14.25 -7.85
CA ARG A 233 -4.06 12.96 -8.58
C ARG A 233 -2.79 12.53 -9.33
N GLN A 234 -2.05 13.46 -9.91
CA GLN A 234 -0.89 13.15 -10.75
C GLN A 234 0.43 13.07 -9.98
N GLN A 235 0.40 13.17 -8.64
CA GLN A 235 1.62 13.24 -7.83
C GLN A 235 2.56 12.04 -8.05
N MET A 236 2.02 10.86 -8.32
CA MET A 236 2.83 9.67 -8.59
C MET A 236 3.65 9.81 -9.87
N HIS A 237 3.06 10.33 -10.95
CA HIS A 237 3.79 10.61 -12.19
C HIS A 237 4.85 11.71 -11.99
N ASP A 238 4.50 12.77 -11.25
CA ASP A 238 5.42 13.87 -11.00
C ASP A 238 6.60 13.46 -10.09
N ALA A 239 6.39 12.51 -9.17
CA ALA A 239 7.42 12.02 -8.27
C ALA A 239 8.37 11.01 -8.91
N PHE A 240 7.86 10.16 -9.80
CA PHE A 240 8.59 9.09 -10.47
C PHE A 240 8.68 9.32 -11.97
N ARG A 241 9.22 10.51 -12.37
CA ARG A 241 9.28 10.96 -13.77
C ARG A 241 10.09 10.03 -14.69
N ASN A 242 11.05 9.33 -14.12
CA ASN A 242 11.91 8.40 -14.87
C ASN A 242 11.32 7.00 -15.00
N VAL A 243 10.07 6.80 -14.55
CA VAL A 243 9.34 5.54 -14.70
C VAL A 243 8.31 5.70 -15.82
N GLU A 244 8.48 4.97 -16.88
CA GLU A 244 7.54 4.93 -18.01
C GLU A 244 6.38 3.97 -17.67
N PHE A 245 5.42 4.46 -16.92
CA PHE A 245 4.28 3.64 -16.50
C PHE A 245 3.39 3.18 -17.66
N GLY A 246 3.25 3.99 -18.71
CA GLY A 246 2.40 3.68 -19.86
C GLY A 246 1.01 3.20 -19.44
N ASN A 247 0.56 2.10 -20.04
CA ASN A 247 -0.73 1.45 -19.71
C ASN A 247 -0.65 0.52 -18.48
N SER A 248 0.47 0.51 -17.76
CA SER A 248 0.62 -0.32 -16.57
C SER A 248 0.07 0.31 -15.29
N LEU A 249 -0.20 1.63 -15.29
CA LEU A 249 -0.67 2.36 -14.12
C LEU A 249 -2.09 2.92 -14.33
N ARG A 250 -3.00 2.53 -13.44
CA ARG A 250 -4.30 3.19 -13.24
C ARG A 250 -4.27 3.93 -11.91
N LEU A 251 -4.69 5.21 -11.89
CA LEU A 251 -4.76 6.03 -10.69
C LEU A 251 -6.20 6.32 -10.32
N GLU A 252 -6.52 6.07 -9.06
CA GLU A 252 -7.82 6.39 -8.46
C GLU A 252 -7.63 7.37 -7.30
N PHE A 253 -8.48 8.39 -7.24
CA PHE A 253 -8.41 9.44 -6.22
C PHE A 253 -9.71 9.54 -5.44
N PHE A 254 -9.61 9.54 -4.10
CA PHE A 254 -10.70 9.54 -3.16
C PHE A 254 -10.72 10.86 -2.37
N PRO A 255 -11.44 11.88 -2.85
CA PRO A 255 -11.37 13.24 -2.27
C PRO A 255 -11.96 13.33 -0.87
N GLU A 256 -12.89 12.45 -0.51
CA GLU A 256 -13.58 12.45 0.77
C GLU A 256 -13.01 11.44 1.77
N SER A 257 -11.95 10.71 1.39
CA SER A 257 -11.35 9.69 2.25
C SER A 257 -10.13 10.20 2.99
N ASP A 258 -9.98 9.72 4.23
CA ASP A 258 -8.75 9.84 5.00
C ASP A 258 -7.76 8.70 4.65
N HIS A 259 -6.58 8.73 5.28
CA HIS A 259 -5.52 7.76 5.04
C HIS A 259 -5.94 6.30 5.26
N LEU A 260 -6.84 6.05 6.20
CA LEU A 260 -7.28 4.70 6.62
C LEU A 260 -8.62 4.28 6.02
N PHE A 261 -9.20 5.12 5.15
CA PHE A 261 -10.53 4.89 4.58
C PHE A 261 -11.61 4.69 5.67
N THR A 262 -11.61 5.56 6.69
CA THR A 262 -12.56 5.51 7.81
C THR A 262 -14.03 5.58 7.38
N PRO A 263 -14.46 6.40 6.38
CA PRO A 263 -15.84 6.41 5.95
C PRO A 263 -16.26 5.11 5.26
N GLY A 264 -17.38 4.53 5.72
CA GLY A 264 -17.87 3.24 5.20
C GLY A 264 -18.18 3.23 3.71
N LYS A 265 -18.74 4.36 3.18
CA LYS A 265 -19.02 4.53 1.75
C LYS A 265 -17.75 4.48 0.90
N GLU A 266 -16.66 5.09 1.37
CA GLU A 266 -15.38 5.11 0.67
C GLU A 266 -14.71 3.74 0.68
N ARG A 267 -14.82 2.97 1.79
CA ARG A 267 -14.38 1.56 1.81
C ARG A 267 -15.16 0.69 0.82
N ALA A 268 -16.46 0.91 0.70
CA ALA A 268 -17.28 0.17 -0.26
C ALA A 268 -16.87 0.50 -1.71
N ARG A 269 -16.67 1.79 -2.01
CA ARG A 269 -16.19 2.27 -3.31
C ARG A 269 -14.78 1.72 -3.62
N LEU A 270 -13.87 1.73 -2.64
CA LEU A 270 -12.52 1.18 -2.79
C LEU A 270 -12.57 -0.30 -3.22
N ARG A 271 -13.38 -1.12 -2.54
CA ARG A 271 -13.53 -2.53 -2.90
C ARG A 271 -14.13 -2.74 -4.28
N ALA A 272 -15.08 -1.88 -4.68
CA ALA A 272 -15.66 -1.93 -6.03
C ALA A 272 -14.61 -1.60 -7.11
N VAL A 273 -13.81 -0.56 -6.91
CA VAL A 273 -12.70 -0.18 -7.80
C VAL A 273 -11.67 -1.29 -7.95
N ILE A 274 -11.27 -1.92 -6.82
CA ILE A 274 -10.31 -3.03 -6.85
C ILE A 274 -10.89 -4.23 -7.61
N LYS A 275 -12.16 -4.59 -7.36
CA LYS A 275 -12.83 -5.69 -8.06
C LYS A 275 -12.90 -5.42 -9.57
N ASP A 276 -13.27 -4.21 -9.98
CA ASP A 276 -13.34 -3.80 -11.39
C ASP A 276 -11.96 -3.90 -12.06
N TRP A 277 -10.92 -3.40 -11.40
CA TRP A 277 -9.56 -3.45 -11.92
C TRP A 277 -9.05 -4.89 -12.08
N LEU A 278 -9.34 -5.78 -11.11
CA LEU A 278 -8.96 -7.18 -11.17
C LEU A 278 -9.64 -7.93 -12.34
N ALA A 279 -10.87 -7.58 -12.68
CA ALA A 279 -11.55 -8.15 -13.84
C ALA A 279 -10.81 -7.88 -15.16
N GLY A 280 -10.11 -6.74 -15.27
CA GLY A 280 -9.26 -6.42 -16.41
C GLY A 280 -7.91 -7.14 -16.45
N LEU A 281 -7.53 -7.88 -15.40
CA LEU A 281 -6.29 -8.68 -15.34
C LEU A 281 -6.49 -10.14 -15.73
N SER A 282 -7.74 -10.61 -15.77
CA SER A 282 -8.04 -11.96 -16.26
C SER A 282 -7.77 -12.02 -17.77
N PRO A 283 -7.13 -13.08 -18.30
CA PRO A 283 -7.07 -13.28 -19.73
C PRO A 283 -8.49 -13.34 -20.30
N THR A 284 -8.74 -12.61 -21.35
CA THR A 284 -9.99 -12.71 -22.16
C THR A 284 -10.07 -14.07 -22.83
#